data_b052bfd6eec937a3e4df31dc2a5cb3d5
#
_entry.id   b052bfd6eec937a3e4df31dc2a5cb3d5
#
_cell.length_a   1.000
_cell.length_b   1.000
_cell.length_c   1.000
_cell.angle_alpha   90.00
_cell.angle_beta   90.00
_cell.angle_gamma   90.00
#
_symmetry.space_group_name_H-M   'P 1'
#
loop_
_entity.id
_entity.type
_entity.pdbx_description
1 polymer ?
#
loop_
_entity_poly.entity_id
_entity_poly.type
_entity_poly.pdbx_seq_one_letter_code
_entity_poly.pdbx_strand_id
1 'polypeptide(L)'
;AELETWARDFKAKGHDLVDASETADLVVFNSCAVTQDAVRKSRHQVRKAARENPGAKIVLAGCYASLNPSEAESLGVDLVITNQEKQHLVEITSQVLNLKNMPSSATLPGESALFKLGRHRAFIKVQDGCRYRCTYCIVTVARGEERSRPAHAVVEEINQLHAEGIQEAVLTGVHLGGYGSDAKSSLTRLIERVLEGTKIPRIRLGSLEPWDIGDDFIELFQHPRLMPHLHLPVQSGSDTVLRRMARRGREADYRDLVKRLRHQIPGINITTDLIVGFPGESDVEWNETLQFVKDMRFGDLHIFTFSPRPGTLAAGMKDPVPGPVKKERSLTLHAVAATQKRETLAREIGGYQPVLFEGVRRDGDKTLLQGYTPNYLKVTIEPRGQDPASLSFQILPTLLSALDEREQGLLGTLSAATSTNQG
;
A
#
# COMPACT_ATOMS: atom_id res chain seq x y z
N ALA A 1 -7.93 -1.02 0.51
CA ALA A 1 -8.66 -2.29 0.66
C ALA A 1 -9.87 -2.13 1.59
N GLU A 2 -9.69 -2.09 2.95
CA GLU A 2 -10.84 -2.10 3.88
C GLU A 2 -11.81 -0.93 3.64
N LEU A 3 -11.31 0.29 3.52
CA LEU A 3 -12.15 1.46 3.19
C LEU A 3 -12.90 1.31 1.88
N GLU A 4 -12.29 0.70 0.88
CA GLU A 4 -12.89 0.46 -0.43
C GLU A 4 -14.02 -0.57 -0.35
N THR A 5 -13.82 -1.64 0.43
CA THR A 5 -14.87 -2.64 0.70
C THR A 5 -16.05 -1.97 1.41
N TRP A 6 -15.81 -1.26 2.51
CA TRP A 6 -16.87 -0.57 3.23
C TRP A 6 -17.62 0.46 2.37
N ALA A 7 -16.90 1.21 1.51
CA ALA A 7 -17.51 2.16 0.60
C ALA A 7 -18.47 1.47 -0.38
N ARG A 8 -18.08 0.32 -0.95
CA ARG A 8 -18.96 -0.49 -1.82
C ARG A 8 -20.16 -1.04 -1.05
N ASP A 9 -19.95 -1.53 0.15
CA ASP A 9 -21.00 -2.12 0.97
C ASP A 9 -22.02 -1.07 1.42
N PHE A 10 -21.59 0.16 1.76
CA PHE A 10 -22.49 1.30 2.02
C PHE A 10 -23.26 1.70 0.76
N LYS A 11 -22.58 1.77 -0.40
CA LYS A 11 -23.24 2.06 -1.68
C LYS A 11 -24.28 1.00 -2.04
N ALA A 12 -23.99 -0.28 -1.80
CA ALA A 12 -24.95 -1.37 -2.02
C ALA A 12 -26.19 -1.27 -1.13
N LYS A 13 -26.08 -0.61 0.03
CA LYS A 13 -27.22 -0.29 0.91
C LYS A 13 -27.92 1.04 0.57
N GLY A 14 -27.53 1.69 -0.54
CA GLY A 14 -28.14 2.90 -1.05
C GLY A 14 -27.61 4.21 -0.45
N HIS A 15 -26.45 4.18 0.23
CA HIS A 15 -25.80 5.39 0.73
C HIS A 15 -24.91 6.01 -0.34
N ASP A 16 -24.90 7.35 -0.43
CA ASP A 16 -24.01 8.09 -1.29
C ASP A 16 -22.66 8.35 -0.62
N LEU A 17 -21.58 8.19 -1.39
CA LEU A 17 -20.25 8.59 -0.98
C LEU A 17 -20.01 10.04 -1.41
N VAL A 18 -19.65 10.87 -0.46
CA VAL A 18 -19.32 12.28 -0.68
C VAL A 18 -17.82 12.52 -0.59
N ASP A 19 -17.34 13.58 -1.22
CA ASP A 19 -15.93 13.97 -1.13
C ASP A 19 -15.61 14.45 0.29
N ALA A 20 -14.34 14.34 0.70
CA ALA A 20 -13.86 14.76 2.02
C ALA A 20 -14.02 16.27 2.29
N SER A 21 -14.27 17.07 1.25
CA SER A 21 -14.59 18.50 1.32
C SER A 21 -16.07 18.80 1.52
N GLU A 22 -16.95 17.81 1.40
CA GLU A 22 -18.39 17.95 1.54
C GLU A 22 -18.85 17.54 2.95
N THR A 23 -20.04 18.00 3.34
CA THR A 23 -20.66 17.58 4.60
C THR A 23 -21.22 16.17 4.48
N ALA A 24 -21.04 15.36 5.52
CA ALA A 24 -21.51 13.98 5.57
C ALA A 24 -22.37 13.74 6.81
N ASP A 25 -23.36 12.84 6.69
CA ASP A 25 -24.16 12.38 7.83
C ASP A 25 -23.45 11.29 8.63
N LEU A 26 -22.52 10.56 8.00
CA LEU A 26 -21.71 9.49 8.58
C LEU A 26 -20.26 9.62 8.15
N VAL A 27 -19.35 9.60 9.09
CA VAL A 27 -17.89 9.55 8.82
C VAL A 27 -17.29 8.27 9.41
N VAL A 28 -16.62 7.48 8.58
CA VAL A 28 -15.99 6.23 8.98
C VAL A 28 -14.48 6.34 8.88
N PHE A 29 -13.79 6.13 10.01
CA PHE A 29 -12.33 6.14 10.09
C PHE A 29 -11.74 4.75 10.23
N ASN A 30 -10.70 4.46 9.45
CA ASN A 30 -9.83 3.29 9.67
C ASN A 30 -8.53 3.76 10.31
N SER A 31 -8.41 3.58 11.62
CA SER A 31 -7.32 4.11 12.43
C SER A 31 -6.08 3.22 12.40
N CYS A 32 -4.91 3.84 12.35
CA CYS A 32 -3.62 3.17 12.40
C CYS A 32 -2.99 3.26 13.80
N ALA A 33 -2.28 2.20 14.21
CA ALA A 33 -1.54 2.14 15.47
C ALA A 33 -0.06 1.74 15.29
N VAL A 34 0.45 1.67 14.05
CA VAL A 34 1.81 1.18 13.78
C VAL A 34 2.88 2.11 14.36
N THR A 35 2.68 3.43 14.33
CA THR A 35 3.58 4.42 14.94
C THR A 35 2.82 5.34 15.89
N GLN A 36 3.53 6.00 16.82
CA GLN A 36 2.90 7.02 17.69
C GLN A 36 2.37 8.19 16.87
N ASP A 37 3.07 8.58 15.81
CA ASP A 37 2.61 9.62 14.88
C ASP A 37 1.32 9.22 14.16
N ALA A 38 1.17 7.97 13.78
CA ALA A 38 -0.07 7.48 13.17
C ALA A 38 -1.24 7.55 14.14
N VAL A 39 -1.04 7.21 15.41
CA VAL A 39 -2.06 7.39 16.47
C VAL A 39 -2.42 8.85 16.64
N ARG A 40 -1.42 9.75 16.76
CA ARG A 40 -1.64 11.19 16.88
C ARG A 40 -2.41 11.76 15.71
N LYS A 41 -2.05 11.35 14.47
CA LYS A 41 -2.76 11.75 13.25
C LYS A 41 -4.20 11.24 13.24
N SER A 42 -4.44 9.97 13.61
CA SER A 42 -5.78 9.41 13.70
C SER A 42 -6.68 10.20 14.66
N ARG A 43 -6.19 10.49 15.87
CA ARG A 43 -6.90 11.32 16.85
C ARG A 43 -7.18 12.74 16.33
N HIS A 44 -6.21 13.35 15.66
CA HIS A 44 -6.38 14.69 15.08
C HIS A 44 -7.44 14.69 13.99
N GLN A 45 -7.44 13.70 13.09
CA GLN A 45 -8.43 13.57 12.02
C GLN A 45 -9.83 13.35 12.54
N VAL A 46 -10.02 12.50 13.56
CA VAL A 46 -11.33 12.29 14.21
C VAL A 46 -11.87 13.60 14.77
N ARG A 47 -11.05 14.33 15.55
CA ARG A 47 -11.45 15.63 16.12
C ARG A 47 -11.72 16.70 15.07
N LYS A 48 -10.98 16.67 13.95
CA LYS A 48 -11.18 17.56 12.81
C LYS A 48 -12.54 17.27 12.18
N ALA A 49 -12.84 16.02 11.85
CA ALA A 49 -14.10 15.62 11.23
C ALA A 49 -15.32 15.96 12.10
N ALA A 50 -15.23 15.75 13.43
CA ALA A 50 -16.28 16.14 14.35
C ALA A 50 -16.59 17.65 14.34
N ARG A 51 -15.57 18.48 14.12
CA ARG A 51 -15.76 19.95 14.01
C ARG A 51 -16.29 20.39 12.64
N GLU A 52 -15.85 19.71 11.57
CA GLU A 52 -16.23 20.04 10.19
C GLU A 52 -17.62 19.50 9.82
N ASN A 53 -18.07 18.44 10.51
CA ASN A 53 -19.39 17.84 10.30
C ASN A 53 -20.19 17.82 11.61
N PRO A 54 -20.68 18.98 12.10
CA PRO A 54 -21.50 19.01 13.30
C PRO A 54 -22.79 18.21 13.09
N GLY A 55 -23.01 17.18 13.92
CA GLY A 55 -24.19 16.31 13.81
C GLY A 55 -23.96 15.02 13.01
N ALA A 56 -22.84 14.87 12.31
CA ALA A 56 -22.49 13.60 11.69
C ALA A 56 -22.23 12.52 12.72
N LYS A 57 -22.62 11.28 12.41
CA LYS A 57 -22.23 10.11 13.17
C LYS A 57 -20.79 9.74 12.83
N ILE A 58 -19.97 9.45 13.86
CA ILE A 58 -18.56 9.09 13.69
C ILE A 58 -18.31 7.66 14.12
N VAL A 59 -17.83 6.84 13.20
CA VAL A 59 -17.42 5.45 13.44
C VAL A 59 -15.91 5.34 13.36
N LEU A 60 -15.29 4.81 14.41
CA LEU A 60 -13.85 4.59 14.48
C LEU A 60 -13.52 3.11 14.49
N ALA A 61 -12.84 2.64 13.44
CA ALA A 61 -12.36 1.26 13.32
C ALA A 61 -10.84 1.19 13.19
N GLY A 62 -10.29 0.00 13.11
CA GLY A 62 -8.87 -0.25 12.83
C GLY A 62 -8.01 -0.55 14.04
N CYS A 63 -6.69 -0.54 13.86
CA CYS A 63 -5.75 -1.01 14.87
C CYS A 63 -5.72 -0.16 16.15
N TYR A 64 -5.85 1.16 16.04
CA TYR A 64 -5.92 2.02 17.22
C TYR A 64 -7.20 1.77 18.04
N ALA A 65 -8.34 1.69 17.36
CA ALA A 65 -9.61 1.37 17.98
C ALA A 65 -9.58 0.00 18.70
N SER A 66 -8.89 -0.98 18.11
CA SER A 66 -8.77 -2.33 18.68
C SER A 66 -7.85 -2.43 19.89
N LEU A 67 -6.74 -1.68 19.87
CA LEU A 67 -5.73 -1.72 20.95
C LEU A 67 -6.12 -0.86 22.14
N ASN A 68 -6.88 0.22 21.93
CA ASN A 68 -7.23 1.19 22.98
C ASN A 68 -8.72 1.60 22.85
N PRO A 69 -9.67 0.66 23.03
CA PRO A 69 -11.10 0.94 22.79
C PRO A 69 -11.64 2.05 23.69
N SER A 70 -11.35 2.03 24.99
CA SER A 70 -11.81 3.08 25.93
C SER A 70 -11.24 4.46 25.60
N GLU A 71 -10.01 4.53 25.11
CA GLU A 71 -9.43 5.80 24.65
C GLU A 71 -10.07 6.27 23.34
N ALA A 72 -10.39 5.34 22.44
CA ALA A 72 -11.10 5.62 21.20
C ALA A 72 -12.51 6.18 21.47
N GLU A 73 -13.24 5.59 22.41
CA GLU A 73 -14.55 6.08 22.86
C GLU A 73 -14.46 7.49 23.46
N SER A 74 -13.41 7.80 24.22
CA SER A 74 -13.19 9.12 24.80
C SER A 74 -12.98 10.25 23.79
N LEU A 75 -12.79 9.93 22.51
CA LEU A 75 -12.70 10.91 21.43
C LEU A 75 -14.03 11.51 21.02
N GLY A 76 -15.14 11.04 21.61
CA GLY A 76 -16.50 11.50 21.29
C GLY A 76 -17.03 10.90 19.97
N VAL A 77 -16.62 9.68 19.65
CA VAL A 77 -17.16 8.92 18.51
C VAL A 77 -18.44 8.20 18.90
N ASP A 78 -19.36 8.00 17.94
CA ASP A 78 -20.65 7.34 18.19
C ASP A 78 -20.50 5.81 18.26
N LEU A 79 -19.47 5.24 17.57
CA LEU A 79 -19.27 3.81 17.53
C LEU A 79 -17.79 3.47 17.36
N VAL A 80 -17.29 2.52 18.15
CA VAL A 80 -15.96 1.92 18.03
C VAL A 80 -16.09 0.48 17.54
N ILE A 81 -15.40 0.12 16.47
CA ILE A 81 -15.43 -1.21 15.86
C ILE A 81 -14.02 -1.81 15.85
N THR A 82 -13.87 -2.97 16.48
CA THR A 82 -12.58 -3.67 16.59
C THR A 82 -12.18 -4.38 15.29
N ASN A 83 -10.92 -4.79 15.19
CA ASN A 83 -10.44 -5.57 14.05
C ASN A 83 -11.13 -6.95 13.90
N GLN A 84 -11.72 -7.48 14.98
CA GLN A 84 -12.47 -8.75 14.92
C GLN A 84 -13.82 -8.56 14.24
N GLU A 85 -14.43 -7.39 14.39
CA GLU A 85 -15.78 -7.07 13.93
C GLU A 85 -15.80 -6.29 12.60
N LYS A 86 -14.66 -5.75 12.17
CA LYS A 86 -14.58 -4.82 11.05
C LYS A 86 -15.05 -5.39 9.69
N GLN A 87 -15.09 -6.71 9.54
CA GLN A 87 -15.67 -7.34 8.34
C GLN A 87 -17.19 -7.14 8.25
N HIS A 88 -17.85 -6.92 9.41
CA HIS A 88 -19.27 -6.62 9.54
C HIS A 88 -19.53 -5.14 9.85
N LEU A 89 -18.55 -4.26 9.63
CA LEU A 89 -18.62 -2.84 10.01
C LEU A 89 -19.89 -2.17 9.49
N VAL A 90 -20.23 -2.37 8.21
CA VAL A 90 -21.37 -1.72 7.57
C VAL A 90 -22.70 -2.21 8.17
N GLU A 91 -22.80 -3.51 8.47
CA GLU A 91 -23.97 -4.12 9.10
C GLU A 91 -24.16 -3.61 10.54
N ILE A 92 -23.08 -3.67 11.34
CA ILE A 92 -23.08 -3.20 12.73
C ILE A 92 -23.41 -1.70 12.77
N THR A 93 -22.77 -0.89 11.93
CA THR A 93 -23.01 0.55 11.85
C THR A 93 -24.46 0.83 11.51
N SER A 94 -25.02 0.17 10.50
CA SER A 94 -26.40 0.35 10.05
C SER A 94 -27.39 0.01 11.16
N GLN A 95 -27.15 -1.08 11.92
CA GLN A 95 -28.02 -1.50 13.01
C GLN A 95 -27.91 -0.59 14.22
N VAL A 96 -26.70 -0.32 14.72
CA VAL A 96 -26.46 0.44 15.97
C VAL A 96 -26.87 1.92 15.80
N LEU A 97 -26.57 2.50 14.66
CA LEU A 97 -26.88 3.91 14.37
C LEU A 97 -28.25 4.11 13.69
N ASN A 98 -29.03 3.03 13.50
CA ASN A 98 -30.34 3.05 12.86
C ASN A 98 -30.31 3.75 11.49
N LEU A 99 -29.31 3.46 10.68
CA LEU A 99 -29.21 4.05 9.35
C LEU A 99 -30.34 3.52 8.46
N LYS A 100 -31.03 4.42 7.79
CA LYS A 100 -32.09 4.04 6.85
C LYS A 100 -31.45 3.44 5.59
N ASN A 101 -31.78 2.20 5.26
CA ASN A 101 -31.45 1.63 3.96
C ASN A 101 -32.26 2.37 2.87
N MET A 102 -31.56 2.95 1.91
CA MET A 102 -32.18 3.50 0.72
C MET A 102 -32.32 2.39 -0.33
N PRO A 103 -33.34 2.41 -1.19
CA PRO A 103 -33.41 1.49 -2.31
C PRO A 103 -32.16 1.62 -3.19
N SER A 104 -31.65 0.49 -3.70
CA SER A 104 -30.48 0.49 -4.61
C SER A 104 -30.67 1.35 -5.87
N SER A 105 -31.93 1.63 -6.23
CA SER A 105 -32.31 2.55 -7.30
C SER A 105 -32.04 4.04 -6.99
N ALA A 106 -31.74 4.40 -5.75
CA ALA A 106 -31.38 5.76 -5.36
C ALA A 106 -29.93 6.13 -5.69
N THR A 107 -29.08 5.14 -6.01
CA THR A 107 -27.69 5.37 -6.43
C THR A 107 -27.58 5.37 -7.96
N LEU A 108 -26.80 6.30 -8.53
CA LEU A 108 -26.56 6.35 -9.97
C LEU A 108 -25.87 5.06 -10.44
N PRO A 109 -26.41 4.34 -11.44
CA PRO A 109 -25.75 3.16 -12.00
C PRO A 109 -24.43 3.55 -12.68
N GLY A 110 -23.39 2.77 -12.50
CA GLY A 110 -22.20 2.80 -13.35
C GLY A 110 -20.95 3.48 -12.81
N GLU A 111 -20.99 4.21 -11.70
CA GLU A 111 -19.77 4.72 -11.08
C GLU A 111 -19.26 3.81 -9.99
N SER A 112 -18.02 3.31 -10.17
CA SER A 112 -17.31 2.60 -9.10
C SER A 112 -17.11 3.51 -7.89
N ALA A 113 -17.36 2.98 -6.68
CA ALA A 113 -17.05 3.69 -5.43
C ALA A 113 -15.57 4.09 -5.34
N LEU A 114 -14.68 3.38 -6.04
CA LEU A 114 -13.25 3.68 -6.10
C LEU A 114 -12.96 4.95 -6.90
N PHE A 115 -13.70 5.22 -7.97
CA PHE A 115 -13.53 6.44 -8.76
C PHE A 115 -13.90 7.70 -7.96
N LYS A 116 -14.97 7.63 -7.17
CA LYS A 116 -15.34 8.74 -6.26
C LYS A 116 -14.25 9.00 -5.19
N LEU A 117 -13.50 7.96 -4.79
CA LEU A 117 -12.36 8.09 -3.90
C LEU A 117 -11.05 8.50 -4.62
N GLY A 118 -11.10 8.81 -5.93
CA GLY A 118 -9.93 9.17 -6.73
C GLY A 118 -8.92 8.04 -6.87
N ARG A 119 -9.36 6.78 -6.75
CA ARG A 119 -8.49 5.60 -6.83
C ARG A 119 -8.79 4.79 -8.08
N HIS A 120 -7.74 4.40 -8.77
CA HIS A 120 -7.80 3.73 -10.08
C HIS A 120 -7.15 2.35 -10.04
N ARG A 121 -6.54 2.02 -8.93
CA ARG A 121 -6.05 0.68 -8.55
C ARG A 121 -6.87 0.17 -7.39
N ALA A 122 -7.33 -1.06 -7.50
CA ALA A 122 -8.05 -1.71 -6.42
C ALA A 122 -7.08 -2.45 -5.51
N PHE A 123 -7.15 -2.15 -4.21
CA PHE A 123 -6.39 -2.90 -3.21
C PHE A 123 -7.25 -4.06 -2.70
N ILE A 124 -6.89 -5.28 -3.10
CA ILE A 124 -7.61 -6.49 -2.76
C ILE A 124 -6.96 -7.12 -1.54
N LYS A 125 -7.65 -7.05 -0.41
CA LYS A 125 -7.20 -7.71 0.81
C LYS A 125 -7.45 -9.20 0.70
N VAL A 126 -6.39 -10.00 0.62
CA VAL A 126 -6.48 -11.46 0.47
C VAL A 126 -6.14 -12.19 1.77
N GLN A 127 -5.46 -11.53 2.71
CA GLN A 127 -4.98 -12.11 3.96
C GLN A 127 -5.02 -11.08 5.10
N ASP A 128 -5.26 -11.51 6.34
CA ASP A 128 -5.19 -10.70 7.56
C ASP A 128 -4.50 -11.46 8.69
N GLY A 129 -3.97 -10.73 9.69
CA GLY A 129 -3.21 -11.31 10.79
C GLY A 129 -1.77 -11.68 10.42
N CYS A 130 -0.95 -12.02 11.42
CA CYS A 130 0.45 -12.38 11.23
C CYS A 130 0.92 -13.32 12.35
N ARG A 131 1.57 -14.42 11.98
CA ARG A 131 2.14 -15.39 12.93
C ARG A 131 3.53 -15.01 13.46
N TYR A 132 4.20 -14.04 12.82
CA TYR A 132 5.52 -13.59 13.26
C TYR A 132 5.43 -12.64 14.44
N ARG A 133 6.44 -12.72 15.32
CA ARG A 133 6.51 -11.93 16.55
C ARG A 133 7.76 -11.04 16.54
N CYS A 134 7.88 -10.24 15.47
CA CYS A 134 8.95 -9.25 15.40
C CYS A 134 8.87 -8.32 16.62
N THR A 135 10.00 -8.10 17.30
CA THR A 135 10.04 -7.46 18.61
C THR A 135 9.49 -6.04 18.65
N TYR A 136 9.49 -5.35 17.53
CA TYR A 136 8.97 -3.98 17.38
C TYR A 136 7.51 -3.91 16.93
N CYS A 137 6.93 -5.04 16.48
CA CYS A 137 5.67 -5.03 15.76
C CYS A 137 4.48 -5.28 16.68
N ILE A 138 3.51 -4.36 16.64
CA ILE A 138 2.25 -4.48 17.38
C ILE A 138 1.13 -5.18 16.59
N VAL A 139 1.38 -5.47 15.31
CA VAL A 139 0.34 -5.93 14.39
C VAL A 139 -0.24 -7.28 14.81
N THR A 140 0.58 -8.21 15.29
CA THR A 140 0.10 -9.52 15.78
C THR A 140 -0.90 -9.36 16.93
N VAL A 141 -0.64 -8.42 17.85
CA VAL A 141 -1.53 -8.10 18.96
C VAL A 141 -2.83 -7.47 18.45
N ALA A 142 -2.74 -6.57 17.48
CA ALA A 142 -3.88 -5.81 16.96
C ALA A 142 -4.78 -6.63 16.02
N ARG A 143 -4.22 -7.61 15.28
CA ARG A 143 -4.94 -8.33 14.20
C ARG A 143 -5.08 -9.84 14.43
N GLY A 144 -4.29 -10.40 15.35
CA GLY A 144 -4.33 -11.82 15.71
C GLY A 144 -3.72 -12.75 14.65
N GLU A 145 -4.18 -13.99 14.65
CA GLU A 145 -3.70 -15.08 13.79
C GLU A 145 -4.01 -14.84 12.30
N GLU A 146 -3.27 -15.52 11.45
CA GLU A 146 -3.44 -15.47 10.00
C GLU A 146 -4.79 -16.02 9.56
N ARG A 147 -5.41 -15.30 8.65
CA ARG A 147 -6.67 -15.68 8.00
C ARG A 147 -6.61 -15.33 6.52
N SER A 148 -6.88 -16.30 5.68
CA SER A 148 -6.85 -16.17 4.22
C SER A 148 -8.26 -16.12 3.65
N ARG A 149 -8.47 -15.28 2.64
CA ARG A 149 -9.73 -15.28 1.90
C ARG A 149 -9.74 -16.42 0.88
N PRO A 150 -10.90 -17.06 0.62
CA PRO A 150 -11.02 -18.06 -0.44
C PRO A 150 -10.63 -17.49 -1.82
N ALA A 151 -9.83 -18.23 -2.59
CA ALA A 151 -9.34 -17.77 -3.88
C ALA A 151 -10.47 -17.41 -4.87
N HIS A 152 -11.59 -18.17 -4.89
CA HIS A 152 -12.73 -17.86 -5.74
C HIS A 152 -13.32 -16.48 -5.43
N ALA A 153 -13.48 -16.12 -4.15
CA ALA A 153 -14.00 -14.81 -3.75
C ALA A 153 -13.07 -13.66 -4.13
N VAL A 154 -11.74 -13.91 -4.16
CA VAL A 154 -10.76 -12.93 -4.66
C VAL A 154 -10.89 -12.74 -6.16
N VAL A 155 -11.03 -13.83 -6.91
CA VAL A 155 -11.23 -13.81 -8.37
C VAL A 155 -12.53 -13.11 -8.75
N GLU A 156 -13.62 -13.41 -8.07
CA GLU A 156 -14.92 -12.75 -8.29
C GLU A 156 -14.84 -11.25 -8.06
N GLU A 157 -14.23 -10.80 -6.94
CA GLU A 157 -14.06 -9.39 -6.64
C GLU A 157 -13.22 -8.67 -7.71
N ILE A 158 -12.12 -9.29 -8.17
CA ILE A 158 -11.29 -8.70 -9.23
C ILE A 158 -12.06 -8.57 -10.53
N ASN A 159 -12.84 -9.59 -10.92
CA ASN A 159 -13.64 -9.56 -12.13
C ASN A 159 -14.73 -8.48 -12.07
N GLN A 160 -15.40 -8.34 -10.94
CA GLN A 160 -16.38 -7.27 -10.74
C GLN A 160 -15.73 -5.89 -10.90
N LEU A 161 -14.60 -5.65 -10.22
CA LEU A 161 -13.88 -4.38 -10.30
C LEU A 161 -13.35 -4.09 -11.71
N HIS A 162 -12.89 -5.13 -12.42
CA HIS A 162 -12.46 -4.97 -13.79
C HIS A 162 -13.63 -4.62 -14.73
N ALA A 163 -14.80 -5.21 -14.53
CA ALA A 163 -16.02 -4.84 -15.25
C ALA A 163 -16.46 -3.39 -14.98
N GLU A 164 -16.13 -2.85 -13.80
CA GLU A 164 -16.32 -1.44 -13.43
C GLU A 164 -15.24 -0.51 -14.01
N GLY A 165 -14.24 -1.03 -14.77
CA GLY A 165 -13.19 -0.25 -15.43
C GLY A 165 -11.83 -0.21 -14.71
N ILE A 166 -11.66 -0.89 -13.56
CA ILE A 166 -10.37 -0.96 -12.87
C ILE A 166 -9.36 -1.76 -13.70
N GLN A 167 -8.16 -1.22 -13.87
CA GLN A 167 -7.09 -1.77 -14.71
C GLN A 167 -5.97 -2.47 -13.93
N GLU A 168 -5.84 -2.22 -12.63
CA GLU A 168 -4.81 -2.84 -11.78
C GLU A 168 -5.40 -3.31 -10.45
N ALA A 169 -5.16 -4.59 -10.11
CA ALA A 169 -5.44 -5.16 -8.80
C ALA A 169 -4.14 -5.31 -8.00
N VAL A 170 -4.12 -4.76 -6.79
CA VAL A 170 -2.99 -4.90 -5.86
C VAL A 170 -3.39 -5.89 -4.77
N LEU A 171 -2.84 -7.10 -4.79
CA LEU A 171 -3.08 -8.10 -3.75
C LEU A 171 -2.36 -7.68 -2.46
N THR A 172 -3.10 -7.55 -1.37
CA THR A 172 -2.56 -7.07 -0.09
C THR A 172 -2.89 -8.00 1.06
N GLY A 173 -2.00 -8.01 2.05
CA GLY A 173 -2.18 -8.73 3.30
C GLY A 173 -1.39 -8.08 4.41
N VAL A 174 -1.58 -8.52 5.63
CA VAL A 174 -0.72 -8.17 6.78
C VAL A 174 0.59 -8.95 6.70
N HIS A 175 0.48 -10.23 6.39
CA HIS A 175 1.59 -11.11 6.04
C HIS A 175 1.21 -11.86 4.75
N LEU A 176 1.35 -11.18 3.62
CA LEU A 176 0.87 -11.67 2.33
C LEU A 176 1.46 -13.05 1.97
N GLY A 177 2.77 -13.28 2.23
CA GLY A 177 3.43 -14.55 2.03
C GLY A 177 2.88 -15.71 2.88
N GLY A 178 2.18 -15.39 3.98
CA GLY A 178 1.47 -16.35 4.82
C GLY A 178 0.10 -16.79 4.28
N TYR A 179 -0.32 -16.27 3.13
CA TYR A 179 -1.60 -16.68 2.53
C TYR A 179 -1.67 -18.21 2.34
N GLY A 180 -2.78 -18.79 2.74
CA GLY A 180 -3.06 -20.21 2.60
C GLY A 180 -2.50 -21.08 3.72
N SER A 181 -1.76 -20.53 4.69
CA SER A 181 -1.24 -21.29 5.84
C SER A 181 -2.35 -21.92 6.69
N ASP A 182 -3.51 -21.29 6.73
CA ASP A 182 -4.73 -21.72 7.42
C ASP A 182 -5.66 -22.59 6.54
N ALA A 183 -5.38 -22.71 5.23
CA ALA A 183 -6.29 -23.33 4.26
C ALA A 183 -5.61 -24.35 3.31
N LYS A 184 -4.45 -24.89 3.66
CA LYS A 184 -3.65 -25.82 2.82
C LYS A 184 -3.45 -25.31 1.39
N SER A 185 -3.18 -24.02 1.23
CA SER A 185 -2.93 -23.34 -0.02
C SER A 185 -1.62 -22.52 0.08
N SER A 186 -1.31 -21.71 -0.92
CA SER A 186 -0.15 -20.82 -0.92
C SER A 186 -0.46 -19.54 -1.73
N LEU A 187 0.38 -18.52 -1.53
CA LEU A 187 0.29 -17.29 -2.32
C LEU A 187 0.53 -17.58 -3.81
N THR A 188 1.47 -18.46 -4.16
CA THR A 188 1.74 -18.91 -5.53
C THR A 188 0.45 -19.41 -6.18
N ARG A 189 -0.26 -20.34 -5.52
CA ARG A 189 -1.55 -20.88 -6.02
C ARG A 189 -2.64 -19.82 -6.13
N LEU A 190 -2.69 -18.86 -5.21
CA LEU A 190 -3.64 -17.76 -5.33
C LEU A 190 -3.36 -16.93 -6.59
N ILE A 191 -2.07 -16.57 -6.82
CA ILE A 191 -1.70 -15.77 -8.00
C ILE A 191 -2.01 -16.53 -9.30
N GLU A 192 -1.71 -17.82 -9.38
CA GLU A 192 -2.10 -18.68 -10.52
C GLU A 192 -3.60 -18.59 -10.77
N ARG A 193 -4.43 -18.80 -9.72
CA ARG A 193 -5.89 -18.71 -9.83
C ARG A 193 -6.39 -17.34 -10.27
N VAL A 194 -5.75 -16.26 -9.82
CA VAL A 194 -6.10 -14.91 -10.24
C VAL A 194 -5.68 -14.68 -11.70
N LEU A 195 -4.51 -15.17 -12.12
CA LEU A 195 -4.05 -15.07 -13.50
C LEU A 195 -4.95 -15.88 -14.46
N GLU A 196 -5.39 -17.07 -14.08
CA GLU A 196 -6.28 -17.92 -14.88
C GLU A 196 -7.72 -17.39 -14.90
N GLY A 197 -8.24 -16.99 -13.73
CA GLY A 197 -9.65 -16.68 -13.52
C GLY A 197 -10.06 -15.24 -13.82
N THR A 198 -9.12 -14.35 -14.18
CA THR A 198 -9.40 -12.91 -14.45
C THR A 198 -8.77 -12.45 -15.76
N LYS A 199 -9.29 -11.32 -16.27
CA LYS A 199 -8.70 -10.63 -17.44
C LYS A 199 -8.14 -9.26 -17.09
N ILE A 200 -8.06 -8.88 -15.81
CA ILE A 200 -7.52 -7.60 -15.41
C ILE A 200 -6.09 -7.41 -15.95
N PRO A 201 -5.76 -6.27 -16.56
CA PRO A 201 -4.48 -6.10 -17.25
C PRO A 201 -3.25 -6.15 -16.34
N ARG A 202 -3.38 -5.72 -15.07
CA ARG A 202 -2.26 -5.66 -14.14
C ARG A 202 -2.60 -6.26 -12.78
N ILE A 203 -1.71 -7.12 -12.31
CA ILE A 203 -1.73 -7.68 -10.96
C ILE A 203 -0.43 -7.27 -10.29
N ARG A 204 -0.54 -6.62 -9.14
CA ARG A 204 0.61 -6.20 -8.33
C ARG A 204 0.52 -6.80 -6.95
N LEU A 205 1.66 -6.99 -6.32
CA LEU A 205 1.75 -7.54 -4.97
C LEU A 205 2.09 -6.43 -3.97
N GLY A 206 1.50 -6.52 -2.80
CA GLY A 206 1.89 -5.73 -1.64
C GLY A 206 3.21 -6.23 -1.04
N SER A 207 3.47 -5.84 0.21
CA SER A 207 4.71 -6.23 0.91
C SER A 207 4.81 -7.74 1.12
N LEU A 208 5.98 -8.30 0.82
CA LEU A 208 6.32 -9.70 0.97
C LEU A 208 7.55 -9.85 1.86
N GLU A 209 7.53 -10.84 2.72
CA GLU A 209 8.72 -11.18 3.47
C GLU A 209 9.71 -11.95 2.59
N PRO A 210 11.02 -11.61 2.63
CA PRO A 210 12.01 -12.20 1.72
C PRO A 210 12.08 -13.74 1.76
N TRP A 211 11.86 -14.34 2.93
CA TRP A 211 11.90 -15.79 3.13
C TRP A 211 10.65 -16.54 2.64
N ASP A 212 9.62 -15.83 2.20
CA ASP A 212 8.42 -16.44 1.63
C ASP A 212 8.50 -16.56 0.08
N ILE A 213 9.63 -16.16 -0.53
CA ILE A 213 9.84 -16.14 -1.97
C ILE A 213 10.68 -17.34 -2.40
N GLY A 214 10.02 -18.33 -3.01
CA GLY A 214 10.64 -19.50 -3.64
C GLY A 214 10.81 -19.32 -5.16
N ASP A 215 11.45 -20.31 -5.79
CA ASP A 215 11.66 -20.29 -7.24
C ASP A 215 10.35 -20.40 -8.01
N ASP A 216 9.39 -21.21 -7.53
CA ASP A 216 8.03 -21.34 -8.06
C ASP A 216 7.29 -19.99 -8.08
N PHE A 217 7.50 -19.17 -7.07
CA PHE A 217 6.94 -17.81 -7.02
C PHE A 217 7.60 -16.88 -8.05
N ILE A 218 8.92 -16.96 -8.22
CA ILE A 218 9.68 -16.11 -9.16
C ILE A 218 9.25 -16.41 -10.60
N GLU A 219 9.00 -17.69 -10.94
CA GLU A 219 8.55 -18.13 -12.27
C GLU A 219 7.23 -17.48 -12.69
N LEU A 220 6.35 -17.12 -11.75
CA LEU A 220 5.09 -16.44 -12.06
C LEU A 220 5.29 -15.09 -12.77
N PHE A 221 6.43 -14.41 -12.57
CA PHE A 221 6.73 -13.15 -13.21
C PHE A 221 7.05 -13.25 -14.72
N GLN A 222 7.10 -14.46 -15.27
CA GLN A 222 7.08 -14.66 -16.72
C GLN A 222 5.72 -14.29 -17.32
N HIS A 223 4.65 -14.26 -16.50
CA HIS A 223 3.34 -13.85 -16.96
C HIS A 223 3.26 -12.31 -17.07
N PRO A 224 2.91 -11.76 -18.27
CA PRO A 224 3.01 -10.31 -18.55
C PRO A 224 2.07 -9.43 -17.71
N ARG A 225 1.04 -10.00 -17.10
CA ARG A 225 0.12 -9.27 -16.22
C ARG A 225 0.59 -9.18 -14.77
N LEU A 226 1.62 -9.93 -14.37
CA LEU A 226 2.22 -9.78 -13.03
C LEU A 226 3.29 -8.70 -13.08
N MET A 227 3.07 -7.61 -12.37
CA MET A 227 3.90 -6.41 -12.48
C MET A 227 5.26 -6.59 -11.83
N PRO A 228 6.38 -6.22 -12.51
CA PRO A 228 7.76 -6.43 -12.06
C PRO A 228 8.15 -5.42 -10.98
N HIS A 229 7.48 -5.48 -9.85
CA HIS A 229 7.73 -4.67 -8.65
C HIS A 229 7.50 -5.53 -7.41
N LEU A 230 8.48 -5.54 -6.51
CA LEU A 230 8.36 -6.18 -5.20
C LEU A 230 8.78 -5.21 -4.09
N HIS A 231 7.94 -5.13 -3.07
CA HIS A 231 8.28 -4.47 -1.82
C HIS A 231 8.68 -5.53 -0.79
N LEU A 232 9.98 -5.53 -0.43
CA LEU A 232 10.61 -6.54 0.43
C LEU A 232 11.19 -5.88 1.69
N PRO A 233 10.43 -5.76 2.79
CA PRO A 233 10.90 -5.11 4.01
C PRO A 233 12.07 -5.87 4.63
N VAL A 234 13.27 -5.30 4.64
CA VAL A 234 14.43 -5.89 5.32
C VAL A 234 14.54 -5.46 6.78
N GLN A 235 14.19 -4.21 7.06
CA GLN A 235 14.21 -3.52 8.35
C GLN A 235 15.61 -3.09 8.83
N SER A 236 16.68 -3.87 8.57
CA SER A 236 18.08 -3.55 8.86
C SER A 236 19.01 -4.34 7.94
N GLY A 237 20.19 -3.83 7.64
CA GLY A 237 21.26 -4.55 6.94
C GLY A 237 22.30 -5.17 7.88
N SER A 238 22.07 -5.19 9.19
CA SER A 238 22.93 -5.82 10.18
C SER A 238 22.27 -7.07 10.77
N ASP A 239 22.95 -8.22 10.67
CA ASP A 239 22.47 -9.51 11.18
C ASP A 239 22.21 -9.48 12.69
N THR A 240 23.00 -8.72 13.44
CA THR A 240 22.83 -8.59 14.89
C THR A 240 21.61 -7.76 15.25
N VAL A 241 21.30 -6.71 14.49
CA VAL A 241 20.06 -5.95 14.62
C VAL A 241 18.86 -6.79 14.21
N LEU A 242 18.92 -7.48 13.06
CA LEU A 242 17.86 -8.39 12.59
C LEU A 242 17.51 -9.46 13.63
N ARG A 243 18.52 -10.02 14.30
CA ARG A 243 18.32 -10.98 15.38
C ARG A 243 17.62 -10.36 16.59
N ARG A 244 18.01 -9.14 17.00
CA ARG A 244 17.30 -8.39 18.06
C ARG A 244 15.87 -8.03 17.68
N MET A 245 15.60 -7.80 16.39
CA MET A 245 14.26 -7.59 15.84
C MET A 245 13.43 -8.87 15.76
N ALA A 246 14.01 -10.05 16.03
CA ALA A 246 13.43 -11.37 15.79
C ALA A 246 12.96 -11.54 14.33
N ARG A 247 13.75 -11.02 13.39
CA ARG A 247 13.55 -11.20 11.95
C ARG A 247 14.16 -12.52 11.49
N ARG A 248 13.49 -13.19 10.54
CA ARG A 248 14.02 -14.36 9.85
C ARG A 248 14.96 -13.92 8.74
N GLY A 249 15.86 -14.82 8.37
CA GLY A 249 16.84 -14.56 7.32
C GLY A 249 18.03 -13.70 7.79
N ARG A 250 19.05 -13.70 6.98
CA ARG A 250 20.28 -12.94 7.15
C ARG A 250 20.43 -11.97 6.01
N GLU A 251 21.31 -11.01 6.19
CA GLU A 251 21.69 -10.06 5.17
C GLU A 251 22.15 -10.75 3.87
N ALA A 252 22.95 -11.82 3.99
CA ALA A 252 23.40 -12.61 2.85
C ALA A 252 22.25 -13.29 2.08
N ASP A 253 21.27 -13.86 2.79
CA ASP A 253 20.09 -14.49 2.16
C ASP A 253 19.28 -13.45 1.36
N TYR A 254 19.18 -12.23 1.88
CA TYR A 254 18.51 -11.13 1.19
C TYR A 254 19.28 -10.72 -0.08
N ARG A 255 20.62 -10.61 -0.02
CA ARG A 255 21.45 -10.31 -1.20
C ARG A 255 21.27 -11.34 -2.30
N ASP A 256 21.30 -12.62 -1.93
CA ASP A 256 21.12 -13.71 -2.88
C ASP A 256 19.74 -13.69 -3.52
N LEU A 257 18.70 -13.44 -2.75
CA LEU A 257 17.34 -13.29 -3.26
C LEU A 257 17.25 -12.14 -4.28
N VAL A 258 17.75 -10.95 -3.93
CA VAL A 258 17.71 -9.78 -4.82
C VAL A 258 18.50 -10.05 -6.11
N LYS A 259 19.63 -10.73 -6.03
CA LYS A 259 20.41 -11.13 -7.21
C LYS A 259 19.62 -12.06 -8.12
N ARG A 260 18.97 -13.09 -7.56
CA ARG A 260 18.10 -14.02 -8.33
C ARG A 260 16.92 -13.30 -8.97
N LEU A 261 16.21 -12.45 -8.22
CA LEU A 261 15.08 -11.66 -8.74
C LEU A 261 15.49 -10.79 -9.92
N ARG A 262 16.60 -10.06 -9.82
CA ARG A 262 17.08 -9.21 -10.92
C ARG A 262 17.57 -9.98 -12.14
N HIS A 263 18.06 -11.19 -11.93
CA HIS A 263 18.47 -12.07 -13.04
C HIS A 263 17.29 -12.68 -13.77
N GLN A 264 16.23 -13.08 -13.04
CA GLN A 264 15.10 -13.81 -13.60
C GLN A 264 13.94 -12.90 -14.04
N ILE A 265 13.84 -11.69 -13.48
CA ILE A 265 12.74 -10.75 -13.79
C ILE A 265 13.33 -9.46 -14.37
N PRO A 266 13.35 -9.32 -15.71
CA PRO A 266 13.88 -8.13 -16.34
C PRO A 266 13.17 -6.84 -15.90
N GLY A 267 13.94 -5.81 -15.56
CA GLY A 267 13.40 -4.50 -15.18
C GLY A 267 12.69 -4.47 -13.82
N ILE A 268 12.84 -5.51 -12.99
CA ILE A 268 12.21 -5.51 -11.66
C ILE A 268 12.67 -4.33 -10.80
N ASN A 269 11.73 -3.64 -10.22
CA ASN A 269 11.97 -2.63 -9.20
C ASN A 269 11.75 -3.24 -7.81
N ILE A 270 12.77 -3.17 -6.95
CA ILE A 270 12.72 -3.68 -5.58
C ILE A 270 12.78 -2.51 -4.62
N THR A 271 11.79 -2.42 -3.75
CA THR A 271 11.69 -1.40 -2.69
C THR A 271 11.71 -2.07 -1.33
N THR A 272 12.07 -1.32 -0.27
CA THR A 272 12.22 -1.88 1.08
C THR A 272 11.86 -0.89 2.17
N ASP A 273 11.64 -1.43 3.38
CA ASP A 273 11.50 -0.68 4.63
C ASP A 273 12.75 -0.81 5.49
N LEU A 274 13.13 0.27 6.16
CA LEU A 274 14.23 0.31 7.12
C LEU A 274 13.83 1.04 8.40
N ILE A 275 14.26 0.48 9.53
CA ILE A 275 14.10 1.10 10.85
C ILE A 275 15.45 1.59 11.35
N VAL A 276 15.58 2.89 11.54
CA VAL A 276 16.79 3.54 12.04
C VAL A 276 16.70 3.73 13.54
N GLY A 277 17.80 3.43 14.24
CA GLY A 277 17.93 3.66 15.68
C GLY A 277 17.14 2.65 16.51
N PHE A 278 17.13 1.40 16.11
CA PHE A 278 16.62 0.29 16.93
C PHE A 278 17.40 0.20 18.25
N PRO A 279 16.79 -0.18 19.39
CA PRO A 279 17.49 -0.25 20.68
C PRO A 279 18.79 -1.06 20.60
N GLY A 280 19.87 -0.49 21.12
CA GLY A 280 21.20 -1.04 21.08
C GLY A 280 21.89 -1.02 19.71
N GLU A 281 21.37 -0.34 18.69
CA GLU A 281 22.04 -0.20 17.40
C GLU A 281 23.32 0.64 17.53
N SER A 282 24.47 -0.03 17.44
CA SER A 282 25.80 0.60 17.47
C SER A 282 26.15 1.30 16.17
N ASP A 283 27.24 2.09 16.17
CA ASP A 283 27.76 2.72 14.94
C ASP A 283 28.28 1.70 13.93
N VAL A 284 28.81 0.57 14.41
CA VAL A 284 29.26 -0.53 13.53
C VAL A 284 28.04 -1.12 12.79
N GLU A 285 26.99 -1.49 13.51
CA GLU A 285 25.76 -2.05 12.95
C GLU A 285 25.03 -1.07 12.02
N TRP A 286 25.05 0.21 12.36
CA TRP A 286 24.58 1.27 11.49
C TRP A 286 25.36 1.32 10.17
N ASN A 287 26.70 1.27 10.23
CA ASN A 287 27.54 1.29 9.04
C ASN A 287 27.34 0.03 8.17
N GLU A 288 27.11 -1.15 8.78
CA GLU A 288 26.71 -2.37 8.06
C GLU A 288 25.40 -2.12 7.28
N THR A 289 24.39 -1.56 7.93
CA THR A 289 23.09 -1.25 7.30
C THR A 289 23.26 -0.22 6.16
N LEU A 290 24.04 0.83 6.38
CA LEU A 290 24.29 1.86 5.37
C LEU A 290 25.01 1.29 4.13
N GLN A 291 26.02 0.41 4.35
CA GLN A 291 26.74 -0.23 3.26
C GLN A 291 25.85 -1.21 2.51
N PHE A 292 25.07 -2.02 3.24
CA PHE A 292 24.08 -2.92 2.65
C PHE A 292 23.11 -2.18 1.71
N VAL A 293 22.53 -1.05 2.15
CA VAL A 293 21.64 -0.26 1.33
C VAL A 293 22.30 0.27 0.08
N LYS A 294 23.55 0.76 0.18
CA LYS A 294 24.32 1.23 -0.97
C LYS A 294 24.54 0.13 -2.01
N ASP A 295 24.87 -1.08 -1.55
CA ASP A 295 25.15 -2.21 -2.42
C ASP A 295 23.87 -2.73 -3.10
N MET A 296 22.76 -2.75 -2.37
CA MET A 296 21.48 -3.30 -2.85
C MET A 296 20.81 -2.46 -3.93
N ARG A 297 21.08 -1.15 -4.00
CA ARG A 297 20.52 -0.23 -5.03
C ARG A 297 19.01 -0.39 -5.18
N PHE A 298 18.30 -0.14 -4.09
CA PHE A 298 16.85 -0.17 -4.11
C PHE A 298 16.26 0.95 -4.97
N GLY A 299 15.08 0.70 -5.58
CA GLY A 299 14.39 1.72 -6.35
C GLY A 299 13.72 2.79 -5.49
N ASP A 300 13.32 2.41 -4.28
CA ASP A 300 12.87 3.35 -3.25
C ASP A 300 13.03 2.72 -1.85
N LEU A 301 13.13 3.57 -0.83
CA LEU A 301 13.25 3.16 0.57
C LEU A 301 12.25 3.92 1.44
N HIS A 302 11.49 3.19 2.24
CA HIS A 302 10.71 3.77 3.32
C HIS A 302 11.51 3.73 4.61
N ILE A 303 11.86 4.87 5.13
CA ILE A 303 12.76 5.03 6.28
C ILE A 303 11.96 5.44 7.50
N PHE A 304 11.97 4.59 8.51
CA PHE A 304 11.28 4.80 9.78
C PHE A 304 12.30 5.00 10.90
N THR A 305 12.13 6.04 11.70
CA THR A 305 12.83 6.14 12.96
C THR A 305 12.15 5.24 13.98
N PHE A 306 12.92 4.41 14.68
CA PHE A 306 12.36 3.54 15.73
C PHE A 306 11.53 4.34 16.73
N SER A 307 10.31 3.89 16.94
CA SER A 307 9.35 4.44 17.89
C SER A 307 8.85 3.32 18.80
N PRO A 308 9.14 3.37 20.11
CA PRO A 308 8.68 2.34 21.04
C PRO A 308 7.15 2.28 21.06
N ARG A 309 6.62 1.06 21.00
CA ARG A 309 5.17 0.82 21.04
C ARG A 309 4.82 0.04 22.29
N PRO A 310 3.96 0.56 23.18
CA PRO A 310 3.47 -0.19 24.33
C PRO A 310 2.93 -1.56 23.89
N GLY A 311 3.27 -2.61 24.64
CA GLY A 311 2.91 -3.99 24.31
C GLY A 311 3.86 -4.72 23.35
N THR A 312 4.93 -4.07 22.87
CA THR A 312 5.99 -4.74 22.09
C THR A 312 7.24 -5.00 22.94
N LEU A 313 7.97 -6.08 22.63
CA LEU A 313 9.21 -6.40 23.33
C LEU A 313 10.27 -5.30 23.19
N ALA A 314 10.37 -4.71 22.01
CA ALA A 314 11.36 -3.66 21.74
C ALA A 314 11.11 -2.37 22.55
N ALA A 315 9.90 -2.13 23.02
CA ALA A 315 9.59 -0.97 23.87
C ALA A 315 10.28 -1.04 25.24
N GLY A 316 10.57 -2.26 25.74
CA GLY A 316 11.25 -2.51 27.01
C GLY A 316 12.75 -2.79 26.87
N MET A 317 13.32 -2.74 25.68
CA MET A 317 14.76 -2.98 25.47
C MET A 317 15.60 -1.83 26.03
N LYS A 318 16.78 -2.20 26.54
CA LYS A 318 17.79 -1.25 27.03
C LYS A 318 18.51 -0.56 25.88
N ASP A 319 19.30 0.46 26.23
CA ASP A 319 20.19 1.18 25.32
C ASP A 319 19.47 1.84 24.13
N PRO A 320 18.51 2.72 24.39
CA PRO A 320 17.84 3.47 23.33
C PRO A 320 18.82 4.39 22.60
N VAL A 321 18.84 4.34 21.27
CA VAL A 321 19.65 5.25 20.47
C VAL A 321 19.19 6.71 20.71
N PRO A 322 20.09 7.65 21.00
CA PRO A 322 19.73 9.05 21.23
C PRO A 322 19.01 9.70 20.05
N GLY A 323 18.06 10.60 20.34
CA GLY A 323 17.27 11.29 19.31
C GLY A 323 18.10 11.98 18.23
N PRO A 324 19.12 12.77 18.57
CA PRO A 324 20.02 13.40 17.58
C PRO A 324 20.68 12.39 16.64
N VAL A 325 21.20 11.27 17.18
CA VAL A 325 21.83 10.19 16.39
C VAL A 325 20.82 9.55 15.43
N LYS A 326 19.61 9.25 15.90
CA LYS A 326 18.54 8.73 15.01
C LYS A 326 18.22 9.70 13.88
N LYS A 327 18.17 11.00 14.17
CA LYS A 327 17.91 12.03 13.16
C LYS A 327 19.03 12.10 12.13
N GLU A 328 20.29 12.07 12.54
CA GLU A 328 21.46 12.09 11.66
C GLU A 328 21.48 10.87 10.75
N ARG A 329 21.33 9.65 11.32
CA ARG A 329 21.27 8.40 10.57
C ARG A 329 20.12 8.41 9.56
N SER A 330 18.94 8.88 9.96
CA SER A 330 17.78 9.01 9.08
C SER A 330 18.04 9.97 7.91
N LEU A 331 18.63 11.14 8.15
CA LEU A 331 19.00 12.09 7.10
C LEU A 331 20.00 11.49 6.10
N THR A 332 21.03 10.81 6.61
CA THR A 332 22.03 10.13 5.78
C THR A 332 21.38 9.09 4.87
N LEU A 333 20.46 8.29 5.42
CA LEU A 333 19.79 7.25 4.66
C LEU A 333 18.81 7.82 3.61
N HIS A 334 18.13 8.93 3.93
CA HIS A 334 17.29 9.63 2.95
C HIS A 334 18.10 10.18 1.77
N ALA A 335 19.32 10.70 2.02
CA ALA A 335 20.20 11.14 0.95
C ALA A 335 20.62 9.99 0.03
N VAL A 336 20.97 8.83 0.59
CA VAL A 336 21.28 7.61 -0.18
C VAL A 336 20.04 7.15 -0.98
N ALA A 337 18.88 7.13 -0.33
CA ALA A 337 17.61 6.75 -0.98
C ALA A 337 17.30 7.65 -2.18
N ALA A 338 17.43 8.97 -2.02
CA ALA A 338 17.20 9.93 -3.12
C ALA A 338 18.14 9.69 -4.31
N THR A 339 19.44 9.42 -4.03
CA THR A 339 20.40 9.08 -5.08
C THR A 339 20.03 7.82 -5.82
N GLN A 340 19.72 6.72 -5.11
CA GLN A 340 19.36 5.43 -5.71
C GLN A 340 18.05 5.51 -6.52
N LYS A 341 17.06 6.25 -6.02
CA LYS A 341 15.81 6.49 -6.72
C LYS A 341 16.07 7.24 -8.03
N ARG A 342 16.87 8.31 -7.98
CA ARG A 342 17.27 9.06 -9.16
C ARG A 342 17.99 8.18 -10.20
N GLU A 343 18.92 7.33 -9.78
CA GLU A 343 19.61 6.38 -10.65
C GLU A 343 18.64 5.36 -11.28
N THR A 344 17.65 4.90 -10.52
CA THR A 344 16.62 3.97 -10.99
C THR A 344 15.75 4.63 -12.04
N LEU A 345 15.30 5.86 -11.82
CA LEU A 345 14.53 6.63 -12.79
C LEU A 345 15.34 6.92 -14.06
N ALA A 346 16.61 7.32 -13.91
CA ALA A 346 17.47 7.67 -15.04
C ALA A 346 17.69 6.51 -16.02
N ARG A 347 17.69 5.26 -15.56
CA ARG A 347 17.84 4.06 -16.42
C ARG A 347 16.66 3.86 -17.36
N GLU A 348 15.50 4.39 -17.05
CA GLU A 348 14.28 4.24 -17.87
C GLU A 348 14.14 5.33 -18.96
N ILE A 349 14.95 6.38 -18.90
CA ILE A 349 14.91 7.50 -19.88
C ILE A 349 15.28 6.98 -21.27
N GLY A 350 14.49 7.38 -22.27
CA GLY A 350 14.61 6.94 -23.64
C GLY A 350 13.80 5.67 -23.97
N GLY A 351 13.29 4.98 -22.96
CA GLY A 351 12.45 3.79 -23.13
C GLY A 351 10.97 4.12 -23.29
N TYR A 352 10.24 3.20 -23.92
CA TYR A 352 8.79 3.19 -23.96
C TYR A 352 8.26 2.28 -22.87
N GLN A 353 7.30 2.78 -22.07
CA GLN A 353 6.61 1.98 -21.05
C GLN A 353 5.09 2.12 -21.20
N PRO A 354 4.32 1.05 -21.00
CA PRO A 354 2.87 1.13 -20.88
C PRO A 354 2.53 1.73 -19.50
N VAL A 355 2.20 3.03 -19.45
CA VAL A 355 1.88 3.74 -18.20
C VAL A 355 0.38 3.68 -17.93
N LEU A 356 -0.02 3.25 -16.74
CA LEU A 356 -1.39 3.37 -16.25
C LEU A 356 -1.56 4.77 -15.66
N PHE A 357 -2.34 5.62 -16.34
CA PHE A 357 -2.65 6.97 -15.86
C PHE A 357 -3.82 6.96 -14.88
N GLU A 358 -3.66 7.64 -13.75
CA GLU A 358 -4.60 7.55 -12.63
C GLU A 358 -5.30 8.85 -12.28
N GLY A 359 -4.67 9.96 -12.54
CA GLY A 359 -5.25 11.22 -12.08
C GLY A 359 -4.73 12.44 -12.79
N VAL A 360 -5.59 13.45 -12.78
CA VAL A 360 -5.31 14.78 -13.30
C VAL A 360 -4.83 15.66 -12.15
N ARG A 361 -3.72 16.38 -12.38
CA ARG A 361 -3.19 17.37 -11.45
C ARG A 361 -3.11 18.73 -12.16
N ARG A 362 -3.44 19.79 -11.43
CA ARG A 362 -3.18 21.17 -11.89
C ARG A 362 -1.86 21.68 -11.30
N ASP A 363 -1.02 22.28 -12.16
CA ASP A 363 0.22 22.95 -11.79
C ASP A 363 0.22 24.34 -12.45
N GLY A 364 -0.28 25.35 -11.72
CA GLY A 364 -0.64 26.65 -12.29
C GLY A 364 -1.73 26.48 -13.37
N ASP A 365 -1.47 27.01 -14.55
CA ASP A 365 -2.38 26.92 -15.72
C ASP A 365 -2.26 25.59 -16.47
N LYS A 366 -1.32 24.72 -16.10
CA LYS A 366 -1.10 23.45 -16.76
C LYS A 366 -1.92 22.33 -16.10
N THR A 367 -2.52 21.53 -16.95
CA THR A 367 -3.14 20.27 -16.55
C THR A 367 -2.15 19.14 -16.86
N LEU A 368 -1.76 18.40 -15.86
CA LEU A 368 -0.83 17.29 -15.93
C LEU A 368 -1.58 15.98 -15.62
N LEU A 369 -1.18 14.91 -16.29
CA LEU A 369 -1.68 13.57 -16.03
C LEU A 369 -0.58 12.74 -15.39
N GLN A 370 -0.88 12.06 -14.29
CA GLN A 370 0.06 11.24 -13.54
C GLN A 370 -0.31 9.76 -13.61
N GLY A 371 0.69 8.91 -13.68
CA GLY A 371 0.49 7.46 -13.74
C GLY A 371 1.73 6.69 -13.28
N TYR A 372 1.67 5.36 -13.48
CA TYR A 372 2.75 4.47 -13.07
C TYR A 372 3.09 3.46 -14.14
N THR A 373 4.40 3.21 -14.29
CA THR A 373 4.94 2.14 -15.12
C THR A 373 4.63 0.75 -14.53
N PRO A 374 4.81 -0.35 -15.28
CA PRO A 374 4.70 -1.71 -14.72
C PRO A 374 5.59 -1.93 -13.49
N ASN A 375 6.82 -1.43 -13.49
CA ASN A 375 7.75 -1.52 -12.36
C ASN A 375 7.58 -0.41 -11.31
N TYR A 376 6.41 0.25 -11.30
CA TYR A 376 5.96 1.18 -10.26
C TYR A 376 6.73 2.50 -10.16
N LEU A 377 7.22 3.02 -11.26
CA LEU A 377 7.82 4.35 -11.33
C LEU A 377 6.77 5.38 -11.72
N LYS A 378 6.76 6.50 -11.01
CA LYS A 378 5.83 7.61 -11.27
C LYS A 378 6.17 8.32 -12.56
N VAL A 379 5.17 8.59 -13.40
CA VAL A 379 5.30 9.30 -14.67
C VAL A 379 4.31 10.45 -14.71
N THR A 380 4.79 11.62 -15.13
CA THR A 380 3.97 12.82 -15.36
C THR A 380 4.04 13.20 -16.83
N ILE A 381 2.88 13.45 -17.45
CA ILE A 381 2.78 13.95 -18.83
C ILE A 381 1.94 15.21 -18.91
N GLU A 382 2.20 16.04 -19.94
CA GLU A 382 1.31 17.12 -20.39
C GLU A 382 0.46 16.59 -21.57
N PRO A 383 -0.88 16.54 -21.47
CA PRO A 383 -1.74 15.86 -22.45
C PRO A 383 -1.86 16.56 -23.83
N ARG A 384 -1.20 17.67 -24.08
CA ARG A 384 -1.04 18.39 -25.35
C ARG A 384 -2.24 18.31 -26.28
N GLY A 385 -3.33 19.01 -25.94
CA GLY A 385 -4.52 19.11 -26.80
C GLY A 385 -5.50 17.94 -26.74
N GLN A 386 -5.19 16.91 -25.92
CA GLN A 386 -6.13 15.83 -25.62
C GLN A 386 -6.83 16.12 -24.29
N ASP A 387 -8.09 15.69 -24.16
CA ASP A 387 -8.81 15.79 -22.91
C ASP A 387 -8.18 14.86 -21.85
N PRO A 388 -7.67 15.39 -20.74
CA PRO A 388 -7.09 14.59 -19.68
C PRO A 388 -8.04 13.55 -19.09
N ALA A 389 -9.33 13.83 -19.08
CA ALA A 389 -10.34 12.90 -18.58
C ALA A 389 -10.44 11.65 -19.45
N SER A 390 -10.31 11.81 -20.78
CA SER A 390 -10.33 10.69 -21.72
C SER A 390 -9.10 9.78 -21.65
N LEU A 391 -7.97 10.28 -21.12
CA LEU A 391 -6.72 9.54 -20.96
C LEU A 391 -6.61 8.89 -19.57
N SER A 392 -7.39 9.36 -18.62
CA SER A 392 -7.42 8.79 -17.27
C SER A 392 -7.92 7.35 -17.33
N PHE A 393 -7.40 6.51 -16.45
CA PHE A 393 -7.72 5.07 -16.34
C PHE A 393 -7.26 4.19 -17.50
N GLN A 394 -6.49 4.73 -18.43
CA GLN A 394 -5.94 3.99 -19.56
C GLN A 394 -4.48 3.61 -19.34
N ILE A 395 -4.11 2.45 -19.89
CA ILE A 395 -2.72 2.02 -20.03
C ILE A 395 -2.22 2.47 -21.41
N LEU A 396 -1.37 3.49 -21.42
CA LEU A 396 -0.93 4.13 -22.67
C LEU A 396 0.59 4.00 -22.88
N PRO A 397 1.04 3.68 -24.11
CA PRO A 397 2.46 3.67 -24.45
C PRO A 397 3.03 5.09 -24.31
N THR A 398 4.02 5.22 -23.44
CA THR A 398 4.60 6.51 -23.07
C THR A 398 6.11 6.46 -23.21
N LEU A 399 6.68 7.39 -23.98
CA LEU A 399 8.13 7.62 -24.06
C LEU A 399 8.57 8.36 -22.79
N LEU A 400 9.48 7.80 -22.03
CA LEU A 400 10.06 8.41 -20.83
C LEU A 400 11.22 9.32 -21.25
N SER A 401 11.08 10.63 -21.05
CA SER A 401 11.97 11.61 -21.70
C SER A 401 12.98 12.28 -20.76
N ALA A 402 12.64 12.45 -19.49
CA ALA A 402 13.49 13.15 -18.53
C ALA A 402 13.11 12.81 -17.08
N LEU A 403 13.92 13.25 -16.13
CA LEU A 403 13.58 13.23 -14.71
C LEU A 403 12.57 14.33 -14.38
N ASP A 404 11.59 14.01 -13.57
CA ASP A 404 10.71 14.96 -12.90
C ASP A 404 11.24 15.21 -11.48
N GLU A 405 12.09 16.21 -11.34
CA GLU A 405 12.75 16.53 -10.05
C GLU A 405 11.75 16.97 -8.97
N ARG A 406 10.64 17.60 -9.37
CA ARG A 406 9.61 18.07 -8.41
C ARG A 406 8.83 16.91 -7.83
N GLU A 407 8.48 15.94 -8.67
CA GLU A 407 7.63 14.80 -8.30
C GLU A 407 8.44 13.56 -7.95
N GLN A 408 9.77 13.63 -8.03
CA GLN A 408 10.66 12.48 -7.86
C GLN A 408 10.24 11.29 -8.74
N GLY A 409 9.97 11.57 -10.02
CA GLY A 409 9.47 10.65 -11.01
C GLY A 409 10.09 10.90 -12.38
N LEU A 410 9.35 10.57 -13.42
CA LEU A 410 9.73 10.73 -14.84
C LEU A 410 8.75 11.67 -15.55
N LEU A 411 9.27 12.45 -16.50
CA LEU A 411 8.48 13.12 -17.51
C LEU A 411 8.32 12.20 -18.70
N GLY A 412 7.15 12.22 -19.32
CA GLY A 412 6.88 11.41 -20.50
C GLY A 412 6.09 12.14 -21.57
N THR A 413 6.00 11.52 -22.72
CA THR A 413 5.14 11.95 -23.84
C THR A 413 4.41 10.74 -24.42
N LEU A 414 3.13 10.91 -24.76
CA LEU A 414 2.37 9.85 -25.41
C LEU A 414 2.94 9.60 -26.82
N SER A 415 2.98 8.32 -27.23
CA SER A 415 3.31 7.97 -28.60
C SER A 415 2.25 8.48 -29.57
N ALA A 416 2.66 9.02 -30.71
CA ALA A 416 1.75 9.49 -31.76
C ALA A 416 0.86 8.38 -32.39
N ALA A 417 1.06 7.12 -32.02
CA ALA A 417 0.38 5.96 -32.60
C ALA A 417 -1.03 5.67 -32.05
N THR A 418 -1.56 6.48 -31.14
CA THR A 418 -2.86 6.22 -30.49
C THR A 418 -4.06 6.87 -31.18
N SER A 419 -3.92 7.46 -32.38
CA SER A 419 -5.04 8.13 -33.10
C SER A 419 -5.70 7.31 -34.20
N THR A 420 -5.42 6.00 -34.35
CA THR A 420 -6.09 5.17 -35.38
C THR A 420 -6.37 3.77 -34.86
N ASN A 421 -7.54 3.58 -34.27
CA ASN A 421 -8.39 2.38 -34.39
C ASN A 421 -9.66 2.51 -33.51
N GLN A 422 -10.63 3.26 -34.00
CA GLN A 422 -12.04 2.99 -33.81
C GLN A 422 -12.69 3.13 -35.19
N GLY A 423 -12.77 2.03 -35.88
CA GLY A 423 -13.58 1.82 -37.05
C GLY A 423 -14.44 0.59 -36.80
#